data_1b4d79bc3163eb91227cb94c5cb46ce2
#
_entry.id   1b4d79bc3163eb91227cb94c5cb46ce2
#
_cell.length_a   1.000
_cell.length_b   1.000
_cell.length_c   1.000
_cell.angle_alpha   90.00
_cell.angle_beta   90.00
_cell.angle_gamma   90.00
#
_symmetry.space_group_name_H-M   'P 1'
#
loop_
_entity.id
_entity.type
_entity.pdbx_description
1 polymer ?
#
loop_
_entity_poly.entity_id
_entity_poly.type
_entity_poly.pdbx_seq_one_letter_code
_entity_poly.pdbx_strand_id
1 'polypeptide(L)'
;MWRVLVLCLCSGLLSCSEPAQVEFRNTNISGVEIGSSLAAFKDHSGRAITLDEFKGKAVVVFFGYTSCPDVCPTTLARLAETMKRLGTEAERVQVLMVTVDPEHDTPEKLAAYMTAFNPSFLGLYGDLPATEAAARAFKVFVRAEPPAGHEHVHANANEAAAKPIQIDHSTGSYVFDPAGKIRLYVRDEASTDAIVRDLQGLLTGL
;
A
#
# COMPACT_ATOMS: atom_id res chain seq x y z
N MET A 1 0.66 20.29 78.06
CA MET A 1 -0.06 19.33 77.11
C MET A 1 0.06 19.87 75.71
N TRP A 2 1.04 19.35 74.98
CA TRP A 2 1.38 19.83 73.63
C TRP A 2 0.88 18.79 72.62
N ARG A 3 -0.10 19.15 71.79
CA ARG A 3 -0.63 18.28 70.76
C ARG A 3 0.18 18.48 69.48
N VAL A 4 0.96 17.49 69.11
CA VAL A 4 1.67 17.42 67.82
C VAL A 4 0.68 16.99 66.78
N LEU A 5 0.43 17.87 65.78
CA LEU A 5 -0.40 17.59 64.60
C LEU A 5 0.51 17.01 63.54
N VAL A 6 0.39 15.70 63.25
CA VAL A 6 1.10 15.02 62.14
C VAL A 6 0.30 15.24 60.88
N LEU A 7 0.82 16.08 60.01
CA LEU A 7 0.29 16.26 58.63
C LEU A 7 0.83 15.12 57.75
N CYS A 8 -0.04 14.16 57.42
CA CYS A 8 0.26 13.16 56.35
C CYS A 8 0.15 13.82 54.99
N LEU A 9 1.30 14.11 54.36
CA LEU A 9 1.38 14.44 52.91
C LEU A 9 1.16 13.16 52.10
N CYS A 10 -0.05 12.98 51.57
CA CYS A 10 -0.28 11.98 50.50
C CYS A 10 0.29 12.51 49.19
N SER A 11 1.53 12.12 48.86
CA SER A 11 2.12 12.33 47.54
C SER A 11 1.46 11.36 46.54
N GLY A 12 0.45 11.84 45.83
CA GLY A 12 -0.13 11.10 44.68
C GLY A 12 0.89 10.95 43.54
N LEU A 13 1.40 9.75 43.36
CA LEU A 13 2.19 9.40 42.19
C LEU A 13 1.23 9.37 40.97
N LEU A 14 1.24 10.45 40.19
CA LEU A 14 0.67 10.43 38.85
C LEU A 14 1.54 9.49 38.01
N SER A 15 1.14 8.21 37.90
CA SER A 15 1.70 7.26 36.96
C SER A 15 1.24 7.69 35.56
N CYS A 16 2.11 8.37 34.82
CA CYS A 16 1.97 8.50 33.38
C CYS A 16 2.18 7.10 32.80
N SER A 17 1.10 6.37 32.52
CA SER A 17 1.20 5.18 31.69
C SER A 17 1.52 5.66 30.25
N GLU A 18 2.72 5.38 29.77
CA GLU A 18 3.03 5.52 28.35
C GLU A 18 1.99 4.69 27.57
N PRO A 19 1.43 5.25 26.48
CA PRO A 19 0.54 4.47 25.63
C PRO A 19 1.29 3.24 25.12
N ALA A 20 0.67 2.07 25.28
CA ALA A 20 1.25 0.80 24.81
C ALA A 20 1.64 0.94 23.33
N GLN A 21 2.94 0.85 23.05
CA GLN A 21 3.41 0.89 21.67
C GLN A 21 2.95 -0.41 21.01
N VAL A 22 2.17 -0.26 19.93
CA VAL A 22 1.76 -1.41 19.11
C VAL A 22 2.99 -2.02 18.49
N GLU A 23 3.29 -3.25 18.83
CA GLU A 23 4.34 -4.02 18.19
C GLU A 23 3.82 -4.60 16.87
N PHE A 24 4.07 -3.90 15.79
CA PHE A 24 3.74 -4.37 14.45
C PHE A 24 4.62 -5.55 14.04
N ARG A 25 4.07 -6.44 13.22
CA ARG A 25 4.80 -7.58 12.63
C ARG A 25 5.55 -7.17 11.37
N ASN A 26 5.02 -6.20 10.65
CA ASN A 26 5.68 -5.59 9.50
C ASN A 26 6.55 -4.40 9.92
N THR A 27 7.33 -3.86 8.99
CA THR A 27 8.27 -2.78 9.27
C THR A 27 7.52 -1.50 9.63
N ASN A 28 7.69 -1.02 10.86
CA ASN A 28 7.14 0.26 11.28
C ASN A 28 7.95 1.40 10.65
N ILE A 29 7.29 2.23 9.86
CA ILE A 29 7.84 3.42 9.21
C ILE A 29 7.10 4.70 9.63
N SER A 30 6.46 4.69 10.80
CA SER A 30 5.78 5.87 11.33
C SER A 30 6.76 7.05 11.44
N GLY A 31 6.30 8.22 10.99
CA GLY A 31 7.13 9.44 11.01
C GLY A 31 8.11 9.56 9.83
N VAL A 32 8.18 8.59 8.93
CA VAL A 32 8.92 8.74 7.67
C VAL A 32 8.11 9.66 6.75
N GLU A 33 8.76 10.70 6.24
CA GLU A 33 8.14 11.54 5.22
C GLU A 33 8.16 10.81 3.88
N ILE A 34 7.02 10.27 3.52
CA ILE A 34 6.73 9.74 2.18
C ILE A 34 5.68 10.65 1.58
N GLY A 35 5.92 11.13 0.37
CA GLY A 35 4.92 11.90 -0.35
C GLY A 35 3.68 11.03 -0.57
N SER A 36 2.55 11.49 0.00
CA SER A 36 1.27 10.76 -0.05
C SER A 36 0.34 11.29 -1.13
N SER A 37 0.83 12.11 -2.06
CA SER A 37 -0.04 12.73 -3.07
C SER A 37 -0.33 11.75 -4.20
N LEU A 38 -1.58 11.31 -4.28
CA LEU A 38 -2.15 10.59 -5.42
C LEU A 38 -3.12 11.48 -6.22
N ALA A 39 -3.09 12.81 -6.01
CA ALA A 39 -4.05 13.75 -6.57
C ALA A 39 -4.06 13.82 -8.11
N ALA A 40 -3.00 13.35 -8.78
CA ALA A 40 -2.92 13.29 -10.24
C ALA A 40 -3.49 11.97 -10.81
N PHE A 41 -3.96 11.07 -9.94
CA PHE A 41 -4.45 9.75 -10.35
C PHE A 41 -5.98 9.70 -10.38
N LYS A 42 -6.46 8.81 -11.25
CA LYS A 42 -7.86 8.37 -11.30
C LYS A 42 -7.91 6.88 -11.01
N ASP A 43 -9.01 6.43 -10.44
CA ASP A 43 -9.29 5.00 -10.37
C ASP A 43 -9.76 4.47 -11.75
N HIS A 44 -9.80 3.17 -11.88
CA HIS A 44 -10.20 2.50 -13.11
C HIS A 44 -11.65 2.80 -13.57
N SER A 45 -12.46 3.49 -12.75
CA SER A 45 -13.76 4.04 -13.15
C SER A 45 -13.67 5.47 -13.69
N GLY A 46 -12.49 6.09 -13.69
CA GLY A 46 -12.25 7.46 -14.14
C GLY A 46 -12.45 8.53 -13.07
N ARG A 47 -12.70 8.14 -11.81
CA ARG A 47 -12.88 9.07 -10.69
C ARG A 47 -11.51 9.51 -10.17
N ALA A 48 -11.30 10.82 -9.99
CA ALA A 48 -10.10 11.35 -9.35
C ALA A 48 -9.98 10.83 -7.91
N ILE A 49 -8.76 10.49 -7.49
CA ILE A 49 -8.50 9.85 -6.19
C ILE A 49 -7.51 10.68 -5.39
N THR A 50 -7.83 10.83 -4.11
CA THR A 50 -6.90 11.33 -3.09
C THR A 50 -6.90 10.39 -1.89
N LEU A 51 -5.82 10.33 -1.12
CA LEU A 51 -5.81 9.53 0.11
C LEU A 51 -6.81 10.03 1.14
N ASP A 52 -7.16 11.31 1.10
CA ASP A 52 -8.14 11.92 2.02
C ASP A 52 -9.56 11.34 1.87
N GLU A 53 -9.90 10.81 0.71
CA GLU A 53 -11.19 10.15 0.47
C GLU A 53 -11.35 8.86 1.28
N PHE A 54 -10.24 8.27 1.70
CA PHE A 54 -10.21 7.03 2.47
C PHE A 54 -10.04 7.25 3.97
N LYS A 55 -10.18 8.50 4.48
CA LYS A 55 -10.16 8.76 5.92
C LYS A 55 -11.18 7.88 6.65
N GLY A 56 -10.77 7.30 7.76
CA GLY A 56 -11.53 6.30 8.49
C GLY A 56 -11.25 4.86 8.07
N LYS A 57 -10.47 4.67 6.99
CA LYS A 57 -10.00 3.36 6.54
C LYS A 57 -8.49 3.24 6.64
N ALA A 58 -7.99 2.05 6.90
CA ALA A 58 -6.60 1.73 6.61
C ALA A 58 -6.43 1.59 5.09
N VAL A 59 -5.38 2.19 4.53
CA VAL A 59 -5.13 2.17 3.07
C VAL A 59 -3.83 1.44 2.80
N VAL A 60 -3.90 0.42 1.94
CA VAL A 60 -2.73 -0.32 1.45
C VAL A 60 -2.45 0.15 0.03
N VAL A 61 -1.27 0.74 -0.19
CA VAL A 61 -0.83 1.23 -1.51
C VAL A 61 0.37 0.43 -1.96
N PHE A 62 0.33 -0.12 -3.17
CA PHE A 62 1.51 -0.69 -3.80
C PHE A 62 1.60 -0.26 -5.26
N PHE A 63 2.80 -0.34 -5.79
CA PHE A 63 3.11 -0.01 -7.18
C PHE A 63 3.24 -1.31 -7.95
N GLY A 64 2.61 -1.39 -9.12
CA GLY A 64 2.59 -2.62 -9.91
C GLY A 64 2.05 -2.39 -11.31
N TYR A 65 1.91 -3.44 -12.11
CA TYR A 65 1.34 -3.38 -13.45
C TYR A 65 0.63 -4.70 -13.80
N THR A 66 -0.34 -4.63 -14.73
CA THR A 66 -1.22 -5.78 -15.00
C THR A 66 -0.52 -6.93 -15.69
N SER A 67 0.57 -6.65 -16.42
CA SER A 67 1.36 -7.67 -17.15
C SER A 67 2.51 -8.24 -16.32
N CYS A 68 2.61 -7.91 -15.02
CA CYS A 68 3.61 -8.47 -14.12
C CYS A 68 3.38 -9.98 -13.94
N PRO A 69 4.41 -10.82 -14.22
CA PRO A 69 4.20 -12.28 -14.30
C PRO A 69 4.12 -12.97 -12.93
N ASP A 70 4.57 -12.34 -11.82
CA ASP A 70 4.75 -13.05 -10.56
C ASP A 70 4.36 -12.20 -9.33
N VAL A 71 5.08 -11.13 -9.01
CA VAL A 71 4.97 -10.43 -7.73
C VAL A 71 3.61 -9.75 -7.56
N CYS A 72 3.10 -9.05 -8.59
CA CYS A 72 1.83 -8.34 -8.49
C CYS A 72 0.63 -9.26 -8.26
N PRO A 73 0.43 -10.35 -9.03
CA PRO A 73 -0.67 -11.27 -8.76
C PRO A 73 -0.53 -11.97 -7.40
N THR A 74 0.69 -12.31 -6.97
CA THR A 74 0.95 -12.91 -5.65
C THR A 74 0.59 -11.93 -4.52
N THR A 75 0.95 -10.66 -4.64
CA THR A 75 0.61 -9.63 -3.66
C THR A 75 -0.91 -9.42 -3.59
N LEU A 76 -1.59 -9.30 -4.74
CA LEU A 76 -3.05 -9.14 -4.79
C LEU A 76 -3.80 -10.35 -4.21
N ALA A 77 -3.36 -11.57 -4.51
CA ALA A 77 -3.94 -12.78 -3.94
C ALA A 77 -3.80 -12.82 -2.41
N ARG A 78 -2.62 -12.42 -1.89
CA ARG A 78 -2.37 -12.30 -0.44
C ARG A 78 -3.25 -11.24 0.21
N LEU A 79 -3.40 -10.08 -0.43
CA LEU A 79 -4.28 -9.03 0.07
C LEU A 79 -5.75 -9.44 0.02
N ALA A 80 -6.19 -10.16 -1.02
CA ALA A 80 -7.55 -10.70 -1.09
C ALA A 80 -7.82 -11.71 0.03
N GLU A 81 -6.88 -12.61 0.32
CA GLU A 81 -6.99 -13.51 1.48
C GLU A 81 -6.97 -12.75 2.81
N THR A 82 -6.18 -11.67 2.91
CA THR A 82 -6.20 -10.77 4.07
C THR A 82 -7.59 -10.16 4.28
N MET A 83 -8.22 -9.62 3.22
CA MET A 83 -9.57 -9.06 3.29
C MET A 83 -10.60 -10.10 3.74
N LYS A 84 -10.50 -11.32 3.21
CA LYS A 84 -11.37 -12.42 3.61
C LYS A 84 -11.25 -12.74 5.11
N ARG A 85 -10.03 -12.75 5.65
CA ARG A 85 -9.78 -13.04 7.07
C ARG A 85 -10.19 -11.91 8.00
N LEU A 86 -10.13 -10.67 7.54
CA LEU A 86 -10.63 -9.50 8.28
C LEU A 86 -12.17 -9.53 8.45
N GLY A 87 -12.89 -10.28 7.60
CA GLY A 87 -14.35 -10.35 7.67
C GLY A 87 -15.01 -8.99 7.52
N THR A 88 -15.83 -8.58 8.48
CA THR A 88 -16.51 -7.28 8.46
C THR A 88 -15.56 -6.08 8.59
N GLU A 89 -14.38 -6.26 9.18
CA GLU A 89 -13.38 -5.19 9.27
C GLU A 89 -12.79 -4.84 7.91
N ALA A 90 -12.88 -5.73 6.92
CA ALA A 90 -12.42 -5.48 5.55
C ALA A 90 -13.08 -4.24 4.90
N GLU A 91 -14.29 -3.89 5.29
CA GLU A 91 -14.97 -2.67 4.82
C GLU A 91 -14.22 -1.38 5.21
N ARG A 92 -13.39 -1.48 6.24
CA ARG A 92 -12.53 -0.40 6.75
C ARG A 92 -11.10 -0.45 6.19
N VAL A 93 -10.85 -1.28 5.18
CA VAL A 93 -9.56 -1.36 4.49
C VAL A 93 -9.77 -1.05 3.01
N GLN A 94 -8.87 -0.28 2.43
CA GLN A 94 -8.84 -0.02 0.99
C GLN A 94 -7.49 -0.46 0.43
N VAL A 95 -7.52 -1.21 -0.67
CA VAL A 95 -6.31 -1.59 -1.42
C VAL A 95 -6.28 -0.79 -2.72
N LEU A 96 -5.13 -0.17 -2.97
CA LEU A 96 -4.84 0.65 -4.15
C LEU A 96 -3.59 0.11 -4.84
N MET A 97 -3.68 -0.19 -6.12
CA MET A 97 -2.53 -0.43 -6.97
C MET A 97 -2.29 0.78 -7.87
N VAL A 98 -1.14 1.42 -7.77
CA VAL A 98 -0.72 2.49 -8.67
C VAL A 98 0.05 1.85 -9.82
N THR A 99 -0.45 2.00 -11.04
CA THR A 99 0.28 1.44 -12.18
C THR A 99 1.61 2.13 -12.42
N VAL A 100 2.63 1.33 -12.70
CA VAL A 100 3.95 1.79 -13.17
C VAL A 100 4.10 1.65 -14.69
N ASP A 101 3.06 1.17 -15.37
CA ASP A 101 3.00 1.01 -16.83
C ASP A 101 1.77 1.72 -17.41
N PRO A 102 1.70 3.06 -17.32
CA PRO A 102 0.53 3.82 -17.73
C PRO A 102 0.26 3.78 -19.25
N GLU A 103 1.23 3.34 -20.04
CA GLU A 103 1.09 3.22 -21.50
C GLU A 103 0.33 1.97 -21.90
N HIS A 104 0.38 0.89 -21.10
CA HIS A 104 -0.24 -0.39 -21.42
C HIS A 104 -1.40 -0.76 -20.49
N ASP A 105 -1.43 -0.22 -19.29
CA ASP A 105 -2.47 -0.46 -18.28
C ASP A 105 -3.65 0.50 -18.48
N THR A 106 -4.55 0.15 -19.40
CA THR A 106 -5.78 0.94 -19.59
C THR A 106 -6.72 0.81 -18.40
N PRO A 107 -7.64 1.77 -18.19
CA PRO A 107 -8.66 1.67 -17.13
C PRO A 107 -9.42 0.34 -17.14
N GLU A 108 -9.77 -0.17 -18.33
CA GLU A 108 -10.49 -1.43 -18.48
C GLU A 108 -9.64 -2.64 -18.05
N LYS A 109 -8.35 -2.65 -18.40
CA LYS A 109 -7.42 -3.70 -17.94
C LYS A 109 -7.25 -3.66 -16.44
N LEU A 110 -7.07 -2.47 -15.87
CA LEU A 110 -6.96 -2.29 -14.43
C LEU A 110 -8.23 -2.73 -13.72
N ALA A 111 -9.42 -2.37 -14.24
CA ALA A 111 -10.69 -2.81 -13.69
C ALA A 111 -10.81 -4.34 -13.68
N ALA A 112 -10.57 -4.98 -14.82
CA ALA A 112 -10.64 -6.43 -14.94
C ALA A 112 -9.62 -7.14 -14.03
N TYR A 113 -8.39 -6.63 -13.97
CA TYR A 113 -7.32 -7.20 -13.18
C TYR A 113 -7.60 -7.10 -11.68
N MET A 114 -7.91 -5.90 -11.18
CA MET A 114 -8.11 -5.67 -9.75
C MET A 114 -9.34 -6.39 -9.21
N THR A 115 -10.45 -6.32 -9.94
CA THR A 115 -11.72 -6.94 -9.51
C THR A 115 -11.70 -8.47 -9.55
N ALA A 116 -10.80 -9.07 -10.34
CA ALA A 116 -10.57 -10.51 -10.34
C ALA A 116 -10.05 -11.03 -8.98
N PHE A 117 -9.33 -10.20 -8.22
CA PHE A 117 -8.86 -10.55 -6.88
C PHE A 117 -9.88 -10.15 -5.79
N ASN A 118 -10.40 -8.94 -5.87
CA ASN A 118 -11.43 -8.47 -4.94
C ASN A 118 -12.18 -7.27 -5.56
N PRO A 119 -13.53 -7.26 -5.54
CA PRO A 119 -14.33 -6.18 -6.12
C PRO A 119 -14.08 -4.79 -5.52
N SER A 120 -13.55 -4.71 -4.28
CA SER A 120 -13.25 -3.44 -3.61
C SER A 120 -11.86 -2.89 -3.95
N PHE A 121 -11.01 -3.62 -4.66
CA PHE A 121 -9.67 -3.18 -5.00
C PHE A 121 -9.70 -2.16 -6.14
N LEU A 122 -8.90 -1.11 -6.03
CA LEU A 122 -8.84 -0.06 -7.04
C LEU A 122 -7.47 -0.05 -7.72
N GLY A 123 -7.48 -0.08 -9.05
CA GLY A 123 -6.32 0.23 -9.87
C GLY A 123 -6.30 1.72 -10.19
N LEU A 124 -5.18 2.37 -9.93
CA LEU A 124 -4.99 3.79 -10.15
C LEU A 124 -4.08 4.02 -11.36
N TYR A 125 -4.49 4.94 -12.23
CA TYR A 125 -3.71 5.35 -13.37
C TYR A 125 -3.55 6.87 -13.44
N GLY A 126 -2.44 7.30 -13.98
CA GLY A 126 -2.11 8.69 -14.31
C GLY A 126 -1.32 8.72 -15.59
N ASP A 127 -0.84 9.89 -16.00
CA ASP A 127 0.15 9.97 -17.08
C ASP A 127 1.56 9.56 -16.57
N LEU A 128 2.50 9.40 -17.49
CA LEU A 128 3.86 8.99 -17.17
C LEU A 128 4.54 9.97 -16.18
N PRO A 129 4.46 11.31 -16.36
CA PRO A 129 5.00 12.27 -15.40
C PRO A 129 4.42 12.11 -13.99
N ALA A 130 3.10 11.88 -13.87
CA ALA A 130 2.44 11.67 -12.58
C ALA A 130 2.92 10.36 -11.93
N THR A 131 3.03 9.28 -12.71
CA THR A 131 3.53 7.98 -12.25
C THR A 131 4.96 8.09 -11.72
N GLU A 132 5.86 8.74 -12.47
CA GLU A 132 7.23 8.97 -12.02
C GLU A 132 7.30 9.86 -10.76
N ALA A 133 6.46 10.90 -10.68
CA ALA A 133 6.41 11.76 -9.52
C ALA A 133 5.94 10.99 -8.28
N ALA A 134 4.92 10.13 -8.41
CA ALA A 134 4.44 9.28 -7.34
C ALA A 134 5.51 8.26 -6.92
N ALA A 135 6.15 7.59 -7.87
CA ALA A 135 7.23 6.64 -7.57
C ALA A 135 8.35 7.32 -6.77
N ARG A 136 8.80 8.51 -7.19
CA ARG A 136 9.80 9.29 -6.44
C ARG A 136 9.31 9.66 -5.04
N ALA A 137 8.06 10.12 -4.92
CA ALA A 137 7.48 10.53 -3.64
C ALA A 137 7.38 9.37 -2.64
N PHE A 138 7.02 8.19 -3.12
CA PHE A 138 6.96 6.95 -2.33
C PHE A 138 8.31 6.25 -2.21
N LYS A 139 9.39 6.81 -2.80
CA LYS A 139 10.73 6.19 -2.83
C LYS A 139 10.71 4.79 -3.47
N VAL A 140 9.83 4.60 -4.43
CA VAL A 140 9.72 3.39 -5.24
C VAL A 140 10.71 3.50 -6.39
N PHE A 141 11.56 2.52 -6.53
CA PHE A 141 12.41 2.36 -7.69
C PHE A 141 11.57 1.78 -8.84
N VAL A 142 11.66 2.35 -10.02
CA VAL A 142 11.01 1.87 -11.24
C VAL A 142 12.01 1.94 -12.38
N ARG A 143 12.23 0.82 -13.07
CA ARG A 143 13.06 0.74 -14.28
C ARG A 143 12.33 -0.12 -15.30
N ALA A 144 12.03 0.44 -16.45
CA ALA A 144 11.66 -0.37 -17.61
C ALA A 144 12.92 -1.05 -18.16
N GLU A 145 12.93 -2.39 -18.20
CA GLU A 145 13.97 -3.12 -18.88
C GLU A 145 13.63 -3.18 -20.38
N PRO A 146 14.57 -2.80 -21.27
CA PRO A 146 14.38 -3.03 -22.68
C PRO A 146 14.22 -4.53 -22.91
N PRO A 147 13.38 -4.97 -23.86
CA PRO A 147 13.21 -6.38 -24.16
C PRO A 147 14.57 -7.03 -24.39
N ALA A 148 14.89 -8.06 -23.61
CA ALA A 148 16.15 -8.77 -23.72
C ALA A 148 16.28 -9.37 -25.13
N GLY A 149 17.26 -8.90 -25.91
CA GLY A 149 17.62 -9.47 -27.20
C GLY A 149 17.71 -8.48 -28.34
N HIS A 150 18.74 -7.60 -28.33
CA HIS A 150 19.32 -7.10 -29.55
C HIS A 150 20.49 -8.01 -29.98
N GLU A 151 20.21 -9.28 -30.24
CA GLU A 151 20.98 -10.01 -31.24
C GLU A 151 20.25 -9.84 -32.57
N HIS A 152 20.98 -9.41 -33.58
CA HIS A 152 20.52 -9.23 -34.96
C HIS A 152 19.99 -10.53 -35.52
N VAL A 153 18.71 -10.84 -35.28
CA VAL A 153 17.99 -11.89 -36.01
C VAL A 153 17.01 -11.17 -36.91
N HIS A 154 17.15 -11.42 -38.21
CA HIS A 154 16.22 -10.98 -39.25
C HIS A 154 14.81 -11.45 -38.89
N ALA A 155 14.00 -10.55 -38.29
CA ALA A 155 12.62 -10.84 -37.90
C ALA A 155 11.75 -10.84 -39.16
N ASN A 156 11.15 -11.96 -39.44
CA ASN A 156 10.01 -12.05 -40.37
C ASN A 156 8.84 -11.26 -39.77
N ALA A 157 8.25 -10.36 -40.54
CA ALA A 157 7.28 -9.34 -40.11
C ALA A 157 5.91 -9.88 -39.62
N ASN A 158 5.76 -11.16 -39.36
CA ASN A 158 4.48 -11.79 -39.00
C ASN A 158 4.40 -12.38 -37.59
N GLU A 159 5.40 -12.20 -36.73
CA GLU A 159 5.39 -12.69 -35.33
C GLU A 159 5.81 -11.63 -34.29
N ALA A 160 5.44 -10.40 -34.51
CA ALA A 160 5.61 -9.36 -33.46
C ALA A 160 4.45 -9.42 -32.45
N ALA A 161 4.29 -10.53 -31.75
CA ALA A 161 3.74 -10.50 -30.42
C ALA A 161 4.81 -9.81 -29.54
N ALA A 162 4.65 -8.51 -29.29
CA ALA A 162 5.56 -7.75 -28.45
C ALA A 162 5.68 -8.50 -27.11
N LYS A 163 6.90 -8.95 -26.79
CA LYS A 163 7.16 -9.53 -25.47
C LYS A 163 6.73 -8.50 -24.43
N PRO A 164 6.03 -8.90 -23.38
CA PRO A 164 5.63 -7.96 -22.33
C PRO A 164 6.87 -7.25 -21.80
N ILE A 165 6.78 -5.93 -21.69
CA ILE A 165 7.84 -5.11 -21.11
C ILE A 165 7.97 -5.56 -19.66
N GLN A 166 9.18 -5.96 -19.26
CA GLN A 166 9.45 -6.27 -17.87
C GLN A 166 9.83 -4.96 -17.17
N ILE A 167 9.08 -4.61 -16.12
CA ILE A 167 9.34 -3.43 -15.31
C ILE A 167 9.86 -3.91 -13.97
N ASP A 168 11.12 -3.59 -13.69
CA ASP A 168 11.72 -3.82 -12.38
C ASP A 168 11.32 -2.68 -11.46
N HIS A 169 10.68 -3.00 -10.33
CA HIS A 169 10.22 -1.99 -9.36
C HIS A 169 10.28 -2.53 -7.93
N SER A 170 10.28 -1.60 -6.96
CA SER A 170 10.16 -1.96 -5.55
C SER A 170 8.80 -2.60 -5.27
N THR A 171 8.80 -3.76 -4.64
CA THR A 171 7.67 -4.69 -4.59
C THR A 171 6.82 -4.61 -3.33
N GLY A 172 7.27 -3.89 -2.29
CA GLY A 172 6.53 -3.79 -1.03
C GLY A 172 5.32 -2.85 -1.08
N SER A 173 4.48 -2.96 -0.07
CA SER A 173 3.26 -2.17 0.09
C SER A 173 3.37 -1.19 1.25
N TYR A 174 2.82 0.00 1.08
CA TYR A 174 2.74 1.04 2.10
C TYR A 174 1.37 1.01 2.76
N VAL A 175 1.33 1.09 4.09
CA VAL A 175 0.07 1.09 4.83
C VAL A 175 -0.11 2.40 5.58
N PHE A 176 -1.22 3.06 5.31
CA PHE A 176 -1.68 4.26 6.00
C PHE A 176 -2.77 3.88 7.01
N ASP A 177 -2.77 4.54 8.16
CA ASP A 177 -3.80 4.38 9.16
C ASP A 177 -5.09 5.15 8.81
N PRO A 178 -6.19 4.97 9.57
CA PRO A 178 -7.45 5.68 9.33
C PRO A 178 -7.35 7.22 9.42
N ALA A 179 -6.29 7.76 10.01
CA ALA A 179 -6.02 9.20 10.02
C ALA A 179 -5.23 9.67 8.78
N GLY A 180 -4.88 8.75 7.87
CA GLY A 180 -4.10 9.03 6.66
C GLY A 180 -2.59 9.17 6.92
N LYS A 181 -2.09 8.72 8.06
CA LYS A 181 -0.66 8.74 8.38
C LYS A 181 -0.01 7.45 7.96
N ILE A 182 1.17 7.54 7.34
CA ILE A 182 1.97 6.37 7.01
C ILE A 182 2.40 5.63 8.28
N ARG A 183 2.25 4.31 8.30
CA ARG A 183 2.56 3.48 9.46
C ARG A 183 3.49 2.32 9.13
N LEU A 184 3.24 1.58 8.06
CA LEU A 184 3.94 0.34 7.80
C LEU A 184 4.45 0.25 6.37
N TYR A 185 5.56 -0.47 6.23
CA TYR A 185 6.02 -1.04 4.98
C TYR A 185 5.92 -2.57 5.07
N VAL A 186 5.11 -3.15 4.21
CA VAL A 186 4.85 -4.59 4.12
C VAL A 186 5.68 -5.15 2.97
N ARG A 187 6.61 -6.05 3.29
CA ARG A 187 7.44 -6.72 2.28
C ARG A 187 6.66 -7.82 1.58
N ASP A 188 7.13 -8.23 0.40
CA ASP A 188 6.47 -9.28 -0.38
C ASP A 188 6.37 -10.62 0.33
N GLU A 189 7.37 -10.97 1.11
CA GLU A 189 7.41 -12.22 1.86
C GLU A 189 6.58 -12.19 3.15
N ALA A 190 5.92 -11.06 3.47
CA ALA A 190 5.11 -10.95 4.68
C ALA A 190 3.95 -11.95 4.66
N SER A 191 3.73 -12.64 5.77
CA SER A 191 2.63 -13.58 5.88
C SER A 191 1.27 -12.87 5.98
N THR A 192 0.22 -13.51 5.46
CA THR A 192 -1.15 -13.02 5.60
C THR A 192 -1.52 -12.77 7.07
N ASP A 193 -1.08 -13.64 8.00
CA ASP A 193 -1.35 -13.48 9.44
C ASP A 193 -0.73 -12.20 10.01
N ALA A 194 0.49 -11.85 9.58
CA ALA A 194 1.14 -10.61 9.99
C ALA A 194 0.39 -9.38 9.48
N ILE A 195 -0.06 -9.41 8.22
CA ILE A 195 -0.81 -8.31 7.61
C ILE A 195 -2.16 -8.13 8.29
N VAL A 196 -2.91 -9.21 8.53
CA VAL A 196 -4.21 -9.18 9.24
C VAL A 196 -4.06 -8.55 10.62
N ARG A 197 -3.09 -9.04 11.42
CA ARG A 197 -2.85 -8.54 12.78
C ARG A 197 -2.53 -7.05 12.79
N ASP A 198 -1.65 -6.61 11.90
CA ASP A 198 -1.23 -5.23 11.84
C ASP A 198 -2.36 -4.30 11.39
N LEU A 199 -3.16 -4.72 10.39
CA LEU A 199 -4.33 -3.95 9.96
C LEU A 199 -5.37 -3.85 11.09
N GLN A 200 -5.65 -4.94 11.80
CA GLN A 200 -6.54 -4.92 12.97
C GLN A 200 -6.06 -3.95 14.05
N GLY A 201 -4.76 -3.96 14.35
CA GLY A 201 -4.14 -3.00 15.26
C GLY A 201 -4.37 -1.55 14.81
N LEU A 202 -4.14 -1.23 13.53
CA LEU A 202 -4.37 0.11 12.98
C LEU A 202 -5.85 0.53 13.02
N LEU A 203 -6.77 -0.41 12.80
CA LEU A 203 -8.22 -0.14 12.81
C LEU A 203 -8.79 0.08 14.20
N THR A 204 -8.16 -0.44 15.24
CA THR A 204 -8.56 -0.26 16.64
C THR A 204 -7.93 0.98 17.30
N GLY A 205 -7.06 1.69 16.58
CA GLY A 205 -6.42 2.91 17.07
C GLY A 205 -5.28 2.65 18.06
N LEU A 206 -4.74 1.45 18.03
CA LEU A 206 -3.57 1.05 18.82
C LEU A 206 -2.27 1.58 18.18
#